data_5d26a12a11cc75c505e94df4b1f8f1f6
#
_entry.id   5d26a12a11cc75c505e94df4b1f8f1f6
#
_cell.length_a   1.000
_cell.length_b   1.000
_cell.length_c   1.000
_cell.angle_alpha   90.00
_cell.angle_beta   90.00
_cell.angle_gamma   90.00
#
_symmetry.space_group_name_H-M   'P 1'
#
loop_
_entity.id
_entity.type
_entity.pdbx_description
1 polymer ?
#
loop_
_entity_poly.entity_id
_entity_poly.type
_entity_poly.pdbx_seq_one_letter_code
_entity_poly.pdbx_strand_id
1 'polypeptide(L)'
;MNIAIVHTDFRIYWPARLHAFHALLVSKGHTLTVIEITGQGSDYAFHKEKAHNESYWRVLFPNDTPETLSPSIIRRALFKTLDDIMPDVVVAGAIAFPSGAISTSWAKKRKKRIIIFDDSKKEDVERNGLVNYIKRCIYKNVDSVIYPAEEWLDTASFWEFRKEQVFCGLDVVDNDFWANNFNVKKPFYGAIVIVARLLSCKNVAAFINAYCSIKDTVTPMLHIIGDGPEKVSLQKLVKDNNADDKIKFHPFMTQEELRDVYHSAGAFVLCSWYETWGLVLNEAAACGCVLLASKKCGATKTLVKNNVNGFVFDPYSVENIASAIRSYLLTSDEERKKMGMSSQKIVSEWGLEKFADTCLKASEYVMSRDIRKPSFIESVILRFWNGRYHTI
;
A
#
# COMPACT_ATOMS: atom_id res chain seq x y z
N MET A 1 -24.52 12.25 -3.81
CA MET A 1 -24.04 11.04 -4.51
C MET A 1 -24.13 9.85 -3.57
N ASN A 2 -24.53 8.70 -4.11
CA ASN A 2 -24.43 7.42 -3.41
C ASN A 2 -23.20 6.68 -3.98
N ILE A 3 -22.20 6.42 -3.14
CA ILE A 3 -20.93 5.82 -3.54
C ILE A 3 -20.82 4.43 -2.91
N ALA A 4 -20.42 3.43 -3.70
CA ALA A 4 -20.00 2.13 -3.19
C ALA A 4 -18.50 1.96 -3.38
N ILE A 5 -17.79 1.49 -2.35
CA ILE A 5 -16.39 1.07 -2.48
C ILE A 5 -16.29 -0.44 -2.31
N VAL A 6 -15.57 -1.11 -3.22
CA VAL A 6 -15.54 -2.58 -3.33
C VAL A 6 -14.11 -3.08 -3.36
N HIS A 7 -13.77 -3.98 -2.46
CA HIS A 7 -12.48 -4.68 -2.46
C HIS A 7 -12.62 -6.14 -2.05
N THR A 8 -11.55 -6.90 -2.18
CA THR A 8 -11.51 -8.29 -1.74
C THR A 8 -11.61 -8.37 -0.21
N ASP A 9 -10.73 -7.65 0.48
CA ASP A 9 -10.79 -7.43 1.92
C ASP A 9 -10.31 -6.01 2.26
N PHE A 10 -10.74 -5.47 3.40
CA PHE A 10 -10.36 -4.14 3.88
C PHE A 10 -9.70 -4.22 5.25
N ARG A 11 -8.44 -4.67 5.29
CA ARG A 11 -7.68 -4.88 6.54
C ARG A 11 -6.60 -3.82 6.76
N ILE A 12 -6.04 -3.83 7.96
CA ILE A 12 -4.88 -3.07 8.43
C ILE A 12 -5.08 -1.56 8.26
N TYR A 13 -4.81 -1.01 7.09
CA TYR A 13 -4.86 0.43 6.82
C TYR A 13 -6.22 0.91 6.31
N TRP A 14 -7.02 -0.02 5.78
CA TRP A 14 -8.27 0.31 5.10
C TRP A 14 -9.36 0.84 6.03
N PRO A 15 -9.58 0.30 7.25
CA PRO A 15 -10.63 0.81 8.14
C PRO A 15 -10.49 2.30 8.40
N ALA A 16 -9.29 2.77 8.76
CA ALA A 16 -9.04 4.19 9.01
C ALA A 16 -9.31 5.05 7.77
N ARG A 17 -8.84 4.62 6.58
CA ARG A 17 -9.09 5.31 5.30
C ARG A 17 -10.59 5.42 5.00
N LEU A 18 -11.35 4.33 5.21
CA LEU A 18 -12.77 4.28 4.92
C LEU A 18 -13.61 5.06 5.92
N HIS A 19 -13.23 5.07 7.19
CA HIS A 19 -13.86 5.92 8.21
C HIS A 19 -13.67 7.40 7.87
N ALA A 20 -12.47 7.83 7.48
CA ALA A 20 -12.21 9.20 7.06
C ALA A 20 -13.01 9.58 5.81
N PHE A 21 -13.08 8.69 4.82
CA PHE A 21 -13.86 8.92 3.62
C PHE A 21 -15.36 8.98 3.90
N HIS A 22 -15.89 8.08 4.75
CA HIS A 22 -17.28 8.11 5.18
C HIS A 22 -17.61 9.42 5.89
N ALA A 23 -16.78 9.86 6.84
CA ALA A 23 -17.00 11.12 7.56
C ALA A 23 -17.04 12.32 6.62
N LEU A 24 -16.11 12.39 5.65
CA LEU A 24 -16.10 13.44 4.64
C LEU A 24 -17.38 13.42 3.78
N LEU A 25 -17.80 12.24 3.32
CA LEU A 25 -19.00 12.11 2.50
C LEU A 25 -20.27 12.55 3.26
N VAL A 26 -20.42 12.12 4.51
CA VAL A 26 -21.55 12.54 5.37
C VAL A 26 -21.57 14.04 5.54
N SER A 27 -20.42 14.69 5.79
CA SER A 27 -20.33 16.16 5.92
C SER A 27 -20.74 16.92 4.65
N LYS A 28 -20.70 16.25 3.49
CA LYS A 28 -21.10 16.78 2.18
C LYS A 28 -22.51 16.35 1.74
N GLY A 29 -23.27 15.64 2.60
CA GLY A 29 -24.59 15.12 2.26
C GLY A 29 -24.58 13.96 1.25
N HIS A 30 -23.50 13.18 1.22
CA HIS A 30 -23.33 12.00 0.40
C HIS A 30 -23.36 10.72 1.24
N THR A 31 -23.51 9.57 0.60
CA THR A 31 -23.55 8.27 1.28
C THR A 31 -22.45 7.36 0.79
N LEU A 32 -21.91 6.54 1.69
CA LEU A 32 -20.95 5.49 1.39
C LEU A 32 -21.53 4.12 1.74
N THR A 33 -21.35 3.14 0.88
CA THR A 33 -21.46 1.72 1.23
C THR A 33 -20.14 1.05 0.95
N VAL A 34 -19.56 0.44 1.97
CA VAL A 34 -18.37 -0.40 1.86
C VAL A 34 -18.81 -1.83 1.58
N ILE A 35 -18.25 -2.46 0.56
CA ILE A 35 -18.53 -3.84 0.18
C ILE A 35 -17.22 -4.61 0.18
N GLU A 36 -17.07 -5.43 1.18
CA GLU A 36 -15.96 -6.38 1.34
C GLU A 36 -16.38 -7.75 0.84
N ILE A 37 -15.59 -8.37 -0.03
CA ILE A 37 -15.98 -9.64 -0.63
C ILE A 37 -15.82 -10.76 0.40
N THR A 38 -14.68 -10.87 1.09
CA THR A 38 -14.38 -11.95 2.03
C THR A 38 -14.08 -11.42 3.42
N GLY A 39 -14.65 -12.04 4.45
CA GLY A 39 -14.40 -11.70 5.86
C GLY A 39 -13.17 -12.39 6.45
N GLN A 40 -12.70 -13.47 5.81
CA GLN A 40 -11.43 -14.11 6.14
C GLN A 40 -10.39 -13.67 5.11
N GLY A 41 -9.26 -13.12 5.59
CA GLY A 41 -8.19 -12.74 4.68
C GLY A 41 -7.49 -13.93 4.07
N SER A 42 -6.62 -13.66 3.10
CA SER A 42 -5.67 -14.65 2.65
C SER A 42 -4.75 -15.06 3.81
N ASP A 43 -4.06 -16.21 3.67
CA ASP A 43 -3.05 -16.68 4.62
C ASP A 43 -1.92 -15.67 4.92
N TYR A 44 -1.86 -14.58 4.14
CA TYR A 44 -0.92 -13.46 4.34
C TYR A 44 -1.42 -12.38 5.31
N ALA A 45 -2.64 -12.51 5.84
CA ALA A 45 -3.17 -11.56 6.81
C ALA A 45 -2.67 -11.90 8.21
N PHE A 46 -1.73 -11.13 8.71
CA PHE A 46 -1.08 -11.32 10.01
C PHE A 46 -1.96 -10.97 11.22
N HIS A 47 -3.11 -10.33 11.02
CA HIS A 47 -4.03 -9.95 12.09
C HIS A 47 -5.45 -10.43 11.77
N LYS A 48 -6.08 -11.09 12.75
CA LYS A 48 -7.53 -11.27 12.79
C LYS A 48 -8.13 -9.95 13.29
N GLU A 49 -8.52 -9.10 12.38
CA GLU A 49 -9.26 -7.90 12.75
C GLU A 49 -10.67 -8.26 13.23
N LYS A 50 -11.25 -7.38 14.06
CA LYS A 50 -12.63 -7.53 14.51
C LYS A 50 -13.57 -7.34 13.32
N ALA A 51 -14.70 -8.07 13.35
CA ALA A 51 -15.76 -7.84 12.38
C ALA A 51 -16.24 -6.37 12.43
N HIS A 52 -16.44 -5.79 11.27
CA HIS A 52 -16.97 -4.44 11.14
C HIS A 52 -18.47 -4.45 11.46
N ASN A 53 -18.90 -3.59 12.39
CA ASN A 53 -20.29 -3.47 12.82
C ASN A 53 -20.99 -2.21 12.31
N GLU A 54 -20.31 -1.42 11.48
CA GLU A 54 -20.85 -0.18 10.92
C GLU A 54 -21.97 -0.49 9.92
N SER A 55 -23.06 0.24 10.01
CA SER A 55 -24.24 0.05 9.17
C SER A 55 -23.99 0.24 7.66
N TYR A 56 -22.93 0.98 7.31
CA TYR A 56 -22.52 1.21 5.92
C TYR A 56 -21.50 0.17 5.41
N TRP A 57 -21.11 -0.84 6.24
CA TRP A 57 -20.15 -1.88 5.87
C TRP A 57 -20.85 -3.22 5.66
N ARG A 58 -20.60 -3.86 4.54
CA ARG A 58 -21.18 -5.15 4.15
C ARG A 58 -20.08 -6.14 3.77
N VAL A 59 -20.06 -7.29 4.41
CA VAL A 59 -19.18 -8.42 4.03
C VAL A 59 -20.04 -9.46 3.33
N LEU A 60 -19.69 -9.81 2.09
CA LEU A 60 -20.50 -10.72 1.28
C LEU A 60 -20.34 -12.18 1.73
N PHE A 61 -19.11 -12.57 2.06
CA PHE A 61 -18.76 -13.94 2.45
C PHE A 61 -17.91 -13.89 3.74
N PRO A 62 -18.55 -13.74 4.90
CA PRO A 62 -17.84 -13.47 6.16
C PRO A 62 -16.95 -14.62 6.64
N ASN A 63 -17.24 -15.86 6.21
CA ASN A 63 -16.53 -17.06 6.64
C ASN A 63 -15.57 -17.63 5.58
N ASP A 64 -15.46 -16.99 4.42
CA ASP A 64 -14.66 -17.46 3.31
C ASP A 64 -13.38 -16.66 3.13
N THR A 65 -12.36 -17.28 2.51
CA THR A 65 -11.15 -16.63 2.02
C THR A 65 -11.26 -16.36 0.51
N PRO A 66 -10.45 -15.46 -0.06
CA PRO A 66 -10.47 -15.20 -1.50
C PRO A 66 -10.22 -16.45 -2.37
N GLU A 67 -9.40 -17.38 -1.87
CA GLU A 67 -9.00 -18.60 -2.57
C GLU A 67 -10.13 -19.65 -2.65
N THR A 68 -11.07 -19.63 -1.71
CA THR A 68 -12.17 -20.60 -1.64
C THR A 68 -13.33 -20.27 -2.57
N LEU A 69 -13.39 -19.04 -3.07
CA LEU A 69 -14.52 -18.54 -3.85
C LEU A 69 -14.24 -18.52 -5.36
N SER A 70 -15.14 -19.13 -6.15
CA SER A 70 -15.08 -18.98 -7.59
C SER A 70 -15.53 -17.57 -8.03
N PRO A 71 -14.91 -16.99 -9.09
CA PRO A 71 -15.33 -15.69 -9.61
C PRO A 71 -16.81 -15.59 -10.00
N SER A 72 -17.45 -16.69 -10.36
CA SER A 72 -18.88 -16.74 -10.70
C SER A 72 -19.78 -16.54 -9.48
N ILE A 73 -19.41 -17.11 -8.34
CA ILE A 73 -20.11 -16.92 -7.06
C ILE A 73 -19.98 -15.46 -6.62
N ILE A 74 -18.76 -14.91 -6.62
CA ILE A 74 -18.50 -13.50 -6.31
C ILE A 74 -19.32 -12.59 -7.23
N ARG A 75 -19.32 -12.87 -8.55
CA ARG A 75 -20.08 -12.07 -9.52
C ARG A 75 -21.57 -12.03 -9.19
N ARG A 76 -22.17 -13.17 -8.85
CA ARG A 76 -23.60 -13.24 -8.53
C ARG A 76 -23.93 -12.42 -7.28
N ALA A 77 -23.16 -12.58 -6.21
CA ALA A 77 -23.35 -11.87 -4.96
C ALA A 77 -23.13 -10.36 -5.13
N LEU A 78 -22.02 -9.96 -5.76
CA LEU A 78 -21.68 -8.55 -5.95
C LEU A 78 -22.67 -7.84 -6.87
N PHE A 79 -23.13 -8.48 -7.98
CA PHE A 79 -24.16 -7.91 -8.83
C PHE A 79 -25.46 -7.69 -8.07
N LYS A 80 -25.91 -8.68 -7.28
CA LYS A 80 -27.10 -8.55 -6.45
C LYS A 80 -26.96 -7.37 -5.47
N THR A 81 -25.86 -7.32 -4.73
CA THR A 81 -25.64 -6.25 -3.74
C THR A 81 -25.59 -4.87 -4.38
N LEU A 82 -24.89 -4.73 -5.52
CA LEU A 82 -24.84 -3.44 -6.23
C LEU A 82 -26.19 -3.08 -6.87
N ASP A 83 -26.99 -4.06 -7.33
CA ASP A 83 -28.36 -3.82 -7.80
C ASP A 83 -29.30 -3.39 -6.67
N ASP A 84 -29.11 -3.90 -5.44
CA ASP A 84 -29.91 -3.49 -4.25
C ASP A 84 -29.56 -2.06 -3.79
N ILE A 85 -28.27 -1.67 -3.92
CA ILE A 85 -27.77 -0.36 -3.50
C ILE A 85 -27.97 0.73 -4.57
N MET A 86 -27.84 0.34 -5.86
CA MET A 86 -27.87 1.23 -7.03
C MET A 86 -26.99 2.49 -6.87
N PRO A 87 -25.68 2.34 -6.55
CA PRO A 87 -24.80 3.48 -6.36
C PRO A 87 -24.66 4.31 -7.64
N ASP A 88 -24.38 5.61 -7.49
CA ASP A 88 -24.07 6.50 -8.62
C ASP A 88 -22.65 6.27 -9.14
N VAL A 89 -21.72 6.01 -8.20
CA VAL A 89 -20.29 5.74 -8.45
C VAL A 89 -19.88 4.48 -7.70
N VAL A 90 -19.18 3.60 -8.39
CA VAL A 90 -18.46 2.48 -7.76
C VAL A 90 -16.97 2.80 -7.77
N VAL A 91 -16.31 2.71 -6.63
CA VAL A 91 -14.85 2.75 -6.47
C VAL A 91 -14.41 1.31 -6.19
N ALA A 92 -13.54 0.73 -6.98
CA ALA A 92 -13.20 -0.68 -6.83
C ALA A 92 -11.70 -0.93 -6.99
N GLY A 93 -11.22 -2.06 -6.45
CA GLY A 93 -9.84 -2.51 -6.60
C GLY A 93 -9.44 -2.75 -8.04
N ALA A 94 -8.16 -3.10 -8.27
CA ALA A 94 -7.61 -3.30 -9.59
C ALA A 94 -8.41 -4.32 -10.44
N ILE A 95 -8.49 -4.08 -11.75
CA ILE A 95 -9.22 -4.95 -12.69
C ILE A 95 -8.62 -6.36 -12.82
N ALA A 96 -7.44 -6.58 -12.27
CA ALA A 96 -6.84 -7.91 -12.18
C ALA A 96 -7.60 -8.81 -11.19
N PHE A 97 -8.25 -8.23 -10.18
CA PHE A 97 -9.01 -8.93 -9.14
C PHE A 97 -10.51 -8.93 -9.41
N PRO A 98 -11.25 -9.90 -8.82
CA PRO A 98 -12.70 -9.96 -8.98
C PRO A 98 -13.43 -8.68 -8.57
N SER A 99 -12.98 -7.98 -7.53
CA SER A 99 -13.56 -6.72 -7.08
C SER A 99 -13.61 -5.67 -8.21
N GLY A 100 -12.50 -5.39 -8.85
CA GLY A 100 -12.44 -4.39 -9.93
C GLY A 100 -13.06 -4.87 -11.24
N ALA A 101 -12.77 -6.12 -11.65
CA ALA A 101 -13.25 -6.70 -12.89
C ALA A 101 -14.79 -6.77 -12.93
N ILE A 102 -15.39 -7.30 -11.86
CA ILE A 102 -16.84 -7.52 -11.77
C ILE A 102 -17.56 -6.17 -11.60
N SER A 103 -17.03 -5.27 -10.77
CA SER A 103 -17.59 -3.92 -10.58
C SER A 103 -17.59 -3.12 -11.88
N THR A 104 -16.52 -3.19 -12.68
CA THR A 104 -16.47 -2.54 -14.00
C THR A 104 -17.55 -3.09 -14.93
N SER A 105 -17.70 -4.41 -14.98
CA SER A 105 -18.75 -5.08 -15.77
C SER A 105 -20.15 -4.64 -15.34
N TRP A 106 -20.42 -4.59 -14.02
CA TRP A 106 -21.70 -4.15 -13.48
C TRP A 106 -21.99 -2.70 -13.82
N ALA A 107 -21.03 -1.80 -13.55
CA ALA A 107 -21.20 -0.37 -13.78
C ALA A 107 -21.58 -0.07 -15.24
N LYS A 108 -20.89 -0.65 -16.21
CA LYS A 108 -21.20 -0.43 -17.64
C LYS A 108 -22.54 -1.05 -18.04
N LYS A 109 -22.89 -2.21 -17.49
CA LYS A 109 -24.20 -2.83 -17.73
C LYS A 109 -25.38 -1.99 -17.17
N ARG A 110 -25.16 -1.31 -16.04
CA ARG A 110 -26.17 -0.47 -15.37
C ARG A 110 -26.07 1.01 -15.72
N LYS A 111 -25.17 1.41 -16.62
CA LYS A 111 -24.90 2.80 -17.00
C LYS A 111 -24.54 3.63 -15.77
N LYS A 112 -23.66 3.10 -14.94
CA LYS A 112 -23.11 3.74 -13.74
C LYS A 112 -21.61 4.05 -13.93
N ARG A 113 -21.04 4.84 -13.07
CA ARG A 113 -19.64 5.26 -13.12
C ARG A 113 -18.76 4.32 -12.33
N ILE A 114 -17.53 4.14 -12.82
CA ILE A 114 -16.54 3.25 -12.20
C ILE A 114 -15.19 3.94 -12.08
N ILE A 115 -14.65 3.92 -10.87
CA ILE A 115 -13.30 4.35 -10.53
C ILE A 115 -12.54 3.11 -10.07
N ILE A 116 -11.32 2.94 -10.54
CA ILE A 116 -10.44 1.85 -10.11
C ILE A 116 -9.30 2.43 -9.28
N PHE A 117 -8.96 1.81 -8.16
CA PHE A 117 -7.71 2.07 -7.47
C PHE A 117 -6.72 0.91 -7.71
N ASP A 118 -5.46 1.26 -7.96
CA ASP A 118 -4.40 0.29 -8.28
C ASP A 118 -3.05 0.88 -7.82
N ASP A 119 -2.23 0.07 -7.19
CA ASP A 119 -0.88 0.44 -6.75
C ASP A 119 0.21 -0.20 -7.62
N SER A 120 -0.16 -1.04 -8.58
CA SER A 120 0.79 -1.70 -9.48
C SER A 120 1.23 -0.80 -10.63
N LYS A 121 2.50 -0.92 -11.03
CA LYS A 121 3.05 -0.28 -12.22
C LYS A 121 3.00 -1.22 -13.42
N LYS A 122 3.09 -0.65 -14.62
CA LYS A 122 3.09 -1.42 -15.88
C LYS A 122 4.25 -2.41 -15.96
N GLU A 123 5.39 -2.08 -15.37
CA GLU A 123 6.62 -2.87 -15.32
C GLU A 123 6.64 -3.97 -14.25
N ASP A 124 5.74 -3.96 -13.28
CA ASP A 124 5.73 -4.91 -12.17
C ASP A 124 5.40 -6.34 -12.60
N VAL A 125 4.70 -6.49 -13.71
CA VAL A 125 4.35 -7.79 -14.27
C VAL A 125 4.56 -7.79 -15.78
N GLU A 126 5.36 -8.73 -16.27
CA GLU A 126 5.47 -8.99 -17.71
C GLU A 126 4.17 -9.57 -18.28
N ARG A 127 3.70 -9.00 -19.39
CA ARG A 127 2.44 -9.40 -20.02
C ARG A 127 2.62 -9.52 -21.53
N ASN A 128 2.05 -10.54 -22.12
CA ASN A 128 2.02 -10.64 -23.57
C ASN A 128 1.03 -9.62 -24.20
N GLY A 129 1.16 -9.41 -25.50
CA GLY A 129 0.37 -8.41 -26.24
C GLY A 129 -1.15 -8.62 -26.15
N LEU A 130 -1.62 -9.87 -26.12
CA LEU A 130 -3.04 -10.20 -26.01
C LEU A 130 -3.62 -9.79 -24.65
N VAL A 131 -2.90 -10.09 -23.57
CA VAL A 131 -3.30 -9.68 -22.21
C VAL A 131 -3.34 -8.16 -22.10
N ASN A 132 -2.34 -7.46 -22.64
CA ASN A 132 -2.33 -6.00 -22.67
C ASN A 132 -3.51 -5.43 -23.47
N TYR A 133 -3.85 -6.03 -24.62
CA TYR A 133 -5.02 -5.62 -25.40
C TYR A 133 -6.32 -5.78 -24.61
N ILE A 134 -6.54 -6.95 -23.99
CA ILE A 134 -7.71 -7.21 -23.15
C ILE A 134 -7.81 -6.19 -22.00
N LYS A 135 -6.72 -5.96 -21.30
CA LYS A 135 -6.69 -4.98 -20.20
C LYS A 135 -6.99 -3.56 -20.69
N ARG A 136 -6.45 -3.14 -21.83
CA ARG A 136 -6.79 -1.84 -22.46
C ARG A 136 -8.28 -1.73 -22.78
N CYS A 137 -8.88 -2.78 -23.32
CA CYS A 137 -10.34 -2.81 -23.58
C CYS A 137 -11.14 -2.62 -22.29
N ILE A 138 -10.67 -3.15 -21.16
CA ILE A 138 -11.34 -2.98 -19.86
C ILE A 138 -11.08 -1.57 -19.33
N TYR A 139 -9.83 -1.07 -19.31
CA TYR A 139 -9.49 0.25 -18.83
C TYR A 139 -10.14 1.39 -19.61
N LYS A 140 -10.39 1.21 -20.93
CA LYS A 140 -11.21 2.16 -21.70
C LYS A 140 -12.62 2.34 -21.15
N ASN A 141 -13.10 1.38 -20.38
CA ASN A 141 -14.41 1.41 -19.74
C ASN A 141 -14.34 1.81 -18.26
N VAL A 142 -13.18 2.20 -17.74
CA VAL A 142 -12.98 2.81 -16.43
C VAL A 142 -13.02 4.33 -16.61
N ASP A 143 -13.81 5.01 -15.80
CA ASP A 143 -14.03 6.45 -15.98
C ASP A 143 -12.90 7.28 -15.33
N SER A 144 -12.25 6.75 -14.28
CA SER A 144 -11.12 7.37 -13.59
C SER A 144 -10.30 6.32 -12.84
N VAL A 145 -9.05 6.65 -12.51
CA VAL A 145 -8.15 5.80 -11.74
C VAL A 145 -7.53 6.58 -10.57
N ILE A 146 -7.38 5.89 -9.43
CA ILE A 146 -6.69 6.41 -8.25
C ILE A 146 -5.41 5.60 -8.06
N TYR A 147 -4.27 6.28 -8.10
CA TYR A 147 -2.94 5.73 -7.89
C TYR A 147 -2.30 6.24 -6.60
N PRO A 148 -1.22 5.59 -6.13
CA PRO A 148 -0.47 6.08 -4.96
C PRO A 148 0.03 7.52 -5.13
N ALA A 149 0.75 7.81 -6.22
CA ALA A 149 1.40 9.10 -6.43
C ALA A 149 1.61 9.39 -7.94
N GLU A 150 2.18 10.55 -8.25
CA GLU A 150 2.42 11.01 -9.63
C GLU A 150 3.39 10.11 -10.41
N GLU A 151 4.21 9.32 -9.74
CA GLU A 151 5.10 8.34 -10.34
C GLU A 151 4.37 7.24 -11.14
N TRP A 152 3.05 7.12 -10.99
CA TRP A 152 2.19 6.20 -11.77
C TRP A 152 1.62 6.82 -13.04
N LEU A 153 1.91 8.10 -13.35
CA LEU A 153 1.40 8.75 -14.57
C LEU A 153 1.82 8.05 -15.86
N ASP A 154 3.03 7.50 -15.91
CA ASP A 154 3.48 6.69 -17.05
C ASP A 154 2.69 5.39 -17.19
N THR A 155 2.31 4.78 -16.07
CA THR A 155 1.43 3.60 -16.05
C THR A 155 0.02 3.97 -16.51
N ALA A 156 -0.51 5.10 -16.03
CA ALA A 156 -1.81 5.60 -16.47
C ALA A 156 -1.83 5.86 -17.98
N SER A 157 -0.80 6.53 -18.51
CA SER A 157 -0.63 6.80 -19.94
C SER A 157 -0.53 5.50 -20.75
N PHE A 158 0.21 4.50 -20.26
CA PHE A 158 0.29 3.17 -20.91
C PHE A 158 -1.08 2.49 -21.02
N TRP A 159 -1.98 2.70 -20.04
CA TRP A 159 -3.35 2.22 -20.05
C TRP A 159 -4.33 3.17 -20.75
N GLU A 160 -3.83 4.22 -21.40
CA GLU A 160 -4.60 5.19 -22.18
C GLU A 160 -5.51 6.11 -21.34
N PHE A 161 -5.22 6.29 -20.03
CA PHE A 161 -5.87 7.32 -19.24
C PHE A 161 -5.34 8.70 -19.58
N ARG A 162 -6.23 9.67 -19.70
CA ARG A 162 -5.85 11.09 -19.79
C ARG A 162 -5.51 11.61 -18.39
N LYS A 163 -4.67 12.64 -18.32
CA LYS A 163 -4.18 13.20 -17.06
C LYS A 163 -5.32 13.59 -16.11
N GLU A 164 -6.39 14.16 -16.61
CA GLU A 164 -7.56 14.55 -15.84
C GLU A 164 -8.39 13.38 -15.27
N GLN A 165 -8.14 12.15 -15.73
CA GLN A 165 -8.75 10.92 -15.21
C GLN A 165 -7.93 10.29 -14.09
N VAL A 166 -6.75 10.85 -13.77
CA VAL A 166 -5.80 10.26 -12.82
C VAL A 166 -5.78 11.07 -11.54
N PHE A 167 -6.02 10.41 -10.42
CA PHE A 167 -5.96 10.99 -9.09
C PHE A 167 -4.90 10.26 -8.26
N CYS A 168 -4.23 10.99 -7.35
CA CYS A 168 -3.13 10.46 -6.55
C CYS A 168 -3.39 10.67 -5.06
N GLY A 169 -3.11 9.63 -4.25
CA GLY A 169 -3.34 9.65 -2.80
C GLY A 169 -3.94 8.35 -2.28
N LEU A 170 -3.67 7.20 -2.93
CA LEU A 170 -4.18 5.89 -2.51
C LEU A 170 -3.51 5.40 -1.23
N ASP A 171 -2.18 5.42 -1.20
CA ASP A 171 -1.39 4.75 -0.18
C ASP A 171 -0.97 5.69 0.94
N VAL A 172 -1.82 5.75 1.94
CA VAL A 172 -1.68 6.60 3.12
C VAL A 172 -1.85 5.77 4.40
N VAL A 173 -1.40 6.31 5.52
CA VAL A 173 -1.65 5.75 6.86
C VAL A 173 -2.33 6.79 7.76
N ASP A 174 -2.80 6.36 8.92
CA ASP A 174 -3.27 7.25 9.97
C ASP A 174 -2.07 7.94 10.64
N ASN A 175 -1.69 9.10 10.12
CA ASN A 175 -0.54 9.85 10.63
C ASN A 175 -0.72 10.26 12.10
N ASP A 176 -1.94 10.52 12.56
CA ASP A 176 -2.20 10.90 13.96
C ASP A 176 -1.96 9.73 14.90
N PHE A 177 -2.39 8.52 14.50
CA PHE A 177 -2.08 7.30 15.25
C PHE A 177 -0.56 7.09 15.37
N TRP A 178 0.17 7.17 14.25
CA TRP A 178 1.60 6.93 14.23
C TRP A 178 2.42 8.05 14.90
N ALA A 179 2.04 9.31 14.74
CA ALA A 179 2.73 10.44 15.38
C ALA A 179 2.49 10.54 16.90
N ASN A 180 1.46 9.84 17.41
CA ASN A 180 1.14 9.88 18.85
C ASN A 180 2.24 9.20 19.68
N ASN A 181 2.92 10.00 20.49
CA ASN A 181 4.05 9.57 21.32
C ASN A 181 3.74 9.55 22.83
N PHE A 182 2.47 9.63 23.24
CA PHE A 182 2.08 9.51 24.62
C PHE A 182 2.30 8.08 25.14
N ASN A 183 3.01 7.97 26.27
CA ASN A 183 3.35 6.69 26.92
C ASN A 183 4.16 5.71 26.03
N VAL A 184 4.88 6.23 25.05
CA VAL A 184 5.73 5.40 24.19
C VAL A 184 6.85 4.75 25.01
N LYS A 185 6.93 3.44 24.95
CA LYS A 185 8.11 2.69 25.38
C LYS A 185 9.23 2.93 24.38
N LYS A 186 10.48 2.90 24.84
CA LYS A 186 11.65 3.07 23.96
C LYS A 186 12.46 1.77 23.89
N PRO A 187 11.91 0.69 23.30
CA PRO A 187 12.53 -0.63 23.35
C PRO A 187 13.86 -0.67 22.59
N PHE A 188 14.02 0.15 21.54
CA PHE A 188 15.18 0.10 20.64
C PHE A 188 15.78 1.50 20.42
N TYR A 189 16.09 2.17 21.54
CA TYR A 189 16.59 3.54 21.50
C TYR A 189 17.83 3.70 20.61
N GLY A 190 17.72 4.58 19.62
CA GLY A 190 18.78 4.89 18.68
C GLY A 190 19.14 3.78 17.67
N ALA A 191 18.45 2.64 17.70
CA ALA A 191 18.72 1.52 16.81
C ALA A 191 18.32 1.80 15.35
N ILE A 192 18.86 1.00 14.44
CA ILE A 192 18.37 0.88 13.06
C ILE A 192 17.32 -0.24 13.03
N VAL A 193 16.17 -0.01 12.40
CA VAL A 193 15.08 -1.00 12.36
C VAL A 193 14.66 -1.33 10.94
N ILE A 194 14.39 -2.62 10.70
CA ILE A 194 13.73 -3.16 9.50
C ILE A 194 12.42 -3.79 9.95
N VAL A 195 11.32 -3.46 9.29
CA VAL A 195 10.01 -4.09 9.49
C VAL A 195 9.55 -4.66 8.15
N ALA A 196 9.51 -5.97 8.01
CA ALA A 196 9.15 -6.61 6.74
C ALA A 196 8.70 -8.06 6.92
N ARG A 197 7.89 -8.54 5.96
CA ARG A 197 7.85 -9.99 5.70
C ARG A 197 9.21 -10.42 5.19
N LEU A 198 9.79 -11.49 5.73
CA LEU A 198 11.14 -11.94 5.35
C LEU A 198 11.07 -12.77 4.06
N LEU A 199 10.83 -12.07 2.94
CA LEU A 199 10.81 -12.57 1.57
C LEU A 199 12.05 -12.09 0.83
N SER A 200 12.50 -12.83 -0.20
CA SER A 200 13.70 -12.48 -0.99
C SER A 200 13.60 -11.06 -1.59
N CYS A 201 12.42 -10.66 -2.08
CA CYS A 201 12.22 -9.32 -2.65
C CYS A 201 12.42 -8.17 -1.64
N LYS A 202 12.35 -8.45 -0.32
CA LYS A 202 12.64 -7.47 0.73
C LYS A 202 14.13 -7.19 0.92
N ASN A 203 15.02 -8.03 0.35
CA ASN A 203 16.45 -7.79 0.22
C ASN A 203 17.19 -7.55 1.56
N VAL A 204 16.70 -8.15 2.63
CA VAL A 204 17.27 -7.98 3.98
C VAL A 204 18.70 -8.51 4.03
N ALA A 205 19.02 -9.58 3.26
CA ALA A 205 20.37 -10.15 3.19
C ALA A 205 21.42 -9.14 2.68
N ALA A 206 21.11 -8.36 1.65
CA ALA A 206 22.05 -7.35 1.14
C ALA A 206 22.27 -6.23 2.19
N PHE A 207 21.23 -5.85 2.93
CA PHE A 207 21.38 -4.88 4.01
C PHE A 207 22.25 -5.42 5.16
N ILE A 208 22.07 -6.69 5.58
CA ILE A 208 22.93 -7.34 6.58
C ILE A 208 24.38 -7.34 6.11
N ASN A 209 24.65 -7.75 4.86
CA ASN A 209 26.01 -7.74 4.31
C ASN A 209 26.63 -6.35 4.30
N ALA A 210 25.87 -5.33 3.91
CA ALA A 210 26.32 -3.94 3.93
C ALA A 210 26.62 -3.47 5.36
N TYR A 211 25.72 -3.75 6.31
CA TYR A 211 25.89 -3.41 7.72
C TYR A 211 27.14 -4.09 8.31
N CYS A 212 27.35 -5.37 8.04
CA CYS A 212 28.52 -6.12 8.51
C CYS A 212 29.84 -5.69 7.84
N SER A 213 29.79 -5.07 6.66
CA SER A 213 31.00 -4.56 5.97
C SER A 213 31.58 -3.30 6.63
N ILE A 214 30.82 -2.63 7.51
CA ILE A 214 31.23 -1.40 8.19
C ILE A 214 31.90 -1.76 9.53
N LYS A 215 33.17 -2.22 9.46
CA LYS A 215 33.87 -2.83 10.61
C LYS A 215 34.46 -1.85 11.62
N ASP A 216 34.78 -0.63 11.21
CA ASP A 216 35.61 0.30 11.99
C ASP A 216 34.80 1.40 12.70
N THR A 217 33.49 1.31 12.71
CA THR A 217 32.58 2.29 13.32
C THR A 217 31.71 1.66 14.40
N VAL A 218 31.41 2.41 15.45
CA VAL A 218 30.39 2.04 16.43
C VAL A 218 29.02 2.12 15.73
N THR A 219 28.56 0.97 15.23
CA THR A 219 27.25 0.87 14.59
C THR A 219 26.16 0.67 15.64
N PRO A 220 25.00 1.36 15.55
CA PRO A 220 23.83 1.07 16.37
C PRO A 220 23.34 -0.36 16.16
N MET A 221 22.63 -0.92 17.15
CA MET A 221 21.96 -2.21 16.98
C MET A 221 21.06 -2.21 15.73
N LEU A 222 21.04 -3.32 15.02
CA LEU A 222 20.08 -3.57 13.95
C LEU A 222 18.99 -4.52 14.46
N HIS A 223 17.75 -4.08 14.47
CA HIS A 223 16.60 -4.92 14.79
C HIS A 223 15.79 -5.22 13.53
N ILE A 224 15.57 -6.50 13.27
CA ILE A 224 14.79 -7.03 12.13
C ILE A 224 13.50 -7.61 12.70
N ILE A 225 12.39 -6.99 12.36
CA ILE A 225 11.05 -7.32 12.89
C ILE A 225 10.22 -7.94 11.78
N GLY A 226 9.74 -9.14 12.03
CA GLY A 226 8.89 -9.87 11.11
C GLY A 226 9.23 -11.35 11.00
N ASP A 227 8.56 -12.02 10.07
CA ASP A 227 8.73 -13.44 9.80
C ASP A 227 8.63 -13.73 8.30
N GLY A 228 9.03 -14.94 7.90
CA GLY A 228 8.95 -15.38 6.51
C GLY A 228 9.97 -16.46 6.16
N PRO A 229 9.91 -16.98 4.93
CA PRO A 229 10.74 -18.10 4.50
C PRO A 229 12.25 -17.83 4.55
N GLU A 230 12.67 -16.55 4.43
CA GLU A 230 14.10 -16.17 4.50
C GLU A 230 14.66 -16.10 5.93
N LYS A 231 13.82 -16.25 6.99
CA LYS A 231 14.26 -16.03 8.38
C LYS A 231 15.46 -16.89 8.75
N VAL A 232 15.41 -18.19 8.44
CA VAL A 232 16.49 -19.14 8.80
C VAL A 232 17.79 -18.80 8.06
N SER A 233 17.71 -18.49 6.77
CA SER A 233 18.86 -18.11 5.94
C SER A 233 19.50 -16.81 6.41
N LEU A 234 18.67 -15.82 6.79
CA LEU A 234 19.13 -14.54 7.33
C LEU A 234 19.81 -14.69 8.69
N GLN A 235 19.25 -15.51 9.59
CA GLN A 235 19.88 -15.83 10.88
C GLN A 235 21.24 -16.53 10.70
N LYS A 236 21.32 -17.45 9.74
CA LYS A 236 22.60 -18.08 9.39
C LYS A 236 23.61 -17.05 8.87
N LEU A 237 23.17 -16.15 7.97
CA LEU A 237 24.02 -15.08 7.44
C LEU A 237 24.60 -14.19 8.56
N VAL A 238 23.81 -13.87 9.58
CA VAL A 238 24.26 -13.09 10.76
C VAL A 238 25.34 -13.84 11.52
N LYS A 239 25.16 -15.15 11.75
CA LYS A 239 26.16 -15.99 12.42
C LYS A 239 27.46 -16.12 11.61
N ASP A 240 27.35 -16.35 10.31
CA ASP A 240 28.51 -16.47 9.41
C ASP A 240 29.33 -15.17 9.37
N ASN A 241 28.72 -14.01 9.67
CA ASN A 241 29.39 -12.71 9.80
C ASN A 241 29.83 -12.40 11.25
N ASN A 242 29.61 -13.28 12.24
CA ASN A 242 29.86 -13.04 13.67
C ASN A 242 29.20 -11.76 14.17
N ALA A 243 27.93 -11.52 13.80
CA ALA A 243 27.20 -10.29 14.12
C ALA A 243 25.99 -10.51 15.05
N ASP A 244 25.90 -11.67 15.73
CA ASP A 244 24.79 -12.03 16.61
C ASP A 244 24.64 -11.08 17.82
N ASP A 245 25.68 -10.41 18.23
CA ASP A 245 25.68 -9.40 19.28
C ASP A 245 25.03 -8.10 18.84
N LYS A 246 25.10 -7.76 17.54
CA LYS A 246 24.63 -6.48 16.95
C LYS A 246 23.34 -6.56 16.17
N ILE A 247 22.94 -7.75 15.68
CA ILE A 247 21.73 -7.94 14.87
C ILE A 247 20.76 -8.87 15.60
N LYS A 248 19.53 -8.39 15.83
CA LYS A 248 18.49 -9.14 16.53
C LYS A 248 17.23 -9.29 15.69
N PHE A 249 16.68 -10.51 15.70
CA PHE A 249 15.41 -10.83 15.06
C PHE A 249 14.28 -10.82 16.07
N HIS A 250 13.15 -10.23 15.69
CA HIS A 250 11.93 -10.16 16.47
C HIS A 250 10.75 -10.74 15.68
N PRO A 251 9.74 -11.32 16.34
CA PRO A 251 8.53 -11.76 15.67
C PRO A 251 7.72 -10.57 15.15
N PHE A 252 6.59 -10.85 14.51
CA PHE A 252 5.60 -9.83 14.21
C PHE A 252 5.15 -9.10 15.46
N MET A 253 4.92 -7.80 15.29
CA MET A 253 4.44 -6.89 16.32
C MET A 253 3.12 -6.26 15.88
N THR A 254 2.29 -5.88 16.84
CA THR A 254 1.08 -5.08 16.60
C THR A 254 1.44 -3.67 16.13
N GLN A 255 0.46 -2.91 15.62
CA GLN A 255 0.70 -1.52 15.21
C GLN A 255 1.15 -0.65 16.39
N GLU A 256 0.59 -0.88 17.58
CA GLU A 256 0.99 -0.19 18.81
C GLU A 256 2.44 -0.49 19.20
N GLU A 257 2.84 -1.75 19.15
CA GLU A 257 4.22 -2.16 19.41
C GLU A 257 5.18 -1.58 18.36
N LEU A 258 4.81 -1.61 17.08
CA LEU A 258 5.59 -1.02 15.99
C LEU A 258 5.73 0.51 16.16
N ARG A 259 4.67 1.19 16.57
CA ARG A 259 4.73 2.63 16.88
C ARG A 259 5.77 2.91 17.97
N ASP A 260 5.78 2.13 19.05
CA ASP A 260 6.76 2.27 20.11
C ASP A 260 8.21 2.02 19.60
N VAL A 261 8.36 1.05 18.70
CA VAL A 261 9.64 0.77 18.01
C VAL A 261 10.09 1.97 17.19
N TYR A 262 9.23 2.48 16.30
CA TYR A 262 9.59 3.59 15.41
C TYR A 262 9.93 4.87 16.18
N HIS A 263 9.18 5.21 17.23
CA HIS A 263 9.48 6.38 18.08
C HIS A 263 10.79 6.26 18.87
N SER A 264 11.31 5.06 19.07
CA SER A 264 12.58 4.83 19.75
C SER A 264 13.75 4.62 18.79
N ALA A 265 13.48 4.25 17.55
CA ALA A 265 14.51 3.99 16.55
C ALA A 265 15.21 5.28 16.09
N GLY A 266 16.51 5.17 15.80
CA GLY A 266 17.26 6.25 15.17
C GLY A 266 17.03 6.33 13.67
N ALA A 267 16.88 5.18 13.00
CA ALA A 267 16.58 5.09 11.58
C ALA A 267 15.69 3.89 11.24
N PHE A 268 14.88 4.05 10.21
CA PHE A 268 14.10 2.99 9.60
C PHE A 268 14.66 2.64 8.21
N VAL A 269 14.64 1.35 7.85
CA VAL A 269 15.16 0.86 6.58
C VAL A 269 14.08 0.17 5.75
N LEU A 270 13.97 0.57 4.49
CA LEU A 270 13.21 -0.13 3.47
C LEU A 270 14.14 -0.52 2.31
N CYS A 271 14.63 -1.77 2.30
CA CYS A 271 15.71 -2.20 1.40
C CYS A 271 15.25 -3.05 0.20
N SER A 272 13.96 -3.15 -0.06
CA SER A 272 13.36 -4.02 -1.07
C SER A 272 13.90 -3.78 -2.49
N TRP A 273 14.04 -4.86 -3.27
CA TRP A 273 14.24 -4.78 -4.73
C TRP A 273 12.98 -4.37 -5.46
N TYR A 274 11.85 -4.78 -4.89
CA TYR A 274 10.54 -4.53 -5.42
C TYR A 274 9.56 -4.28 -4.28
N GLU A 275 8.87 -3.16 -4.38
CA GLU A 275 7.81 -2.75 -3.46
C GLU A 275 6.87 -1.83 -4.22
N THR A 276 5.59 -2.18 -4.32
CA THR A 276 4.61 -1.33 -5.01
C THR A 276 4.57 0.05 -4.38
N TRP A 277 4.44 0.13 -3.05
CA TRP A 277 4.53 1.38 -2.29
C TRP A 277 5.49 1.25 -1.11
N GLY A 278 5.09 0.51 -0.06
CA GLY A 278 5.83 0.35 1.18
C GLY A 278 5.28 1.23 2.30
N LEU A 279 4.06 0.97 2.75
CA LEU A 279 3.35 1.75 3.80
C LEU A 279 4.12 1.86 5.11
N VAL A 280 4.98 0.90 5.43
CA VAL A 280 5.91 0.96 6.57
C VAL A 280 6.84 2.19 6.52
N LEU A 281 7.07 2.75 5.33
CA LEU A 281 7.82 4.01 5.19
C LEU A 281 7.00 5.22 5.65
N ASN A 282 5.67 5.22 5.38
CA ASN A 282 4.76 6.24 5.92
C ASN A 282 4.73 6.18 7.45
N GLU A 283 4.62 4.97 8.02
CA GLU A 283 4.59 4.74 9.47
C GLU A 283 5.82 5.30 10.15
N ALA A 284 7.01 4.88 9.68
CA ALA A 284 8.29 5.33 10.22
C ALA A 284 8.49 6.85 10.04
N ALA A 285 8.05 7.41 8.90
CA ALA A 285 8.12 8.84 8.66
C ALA A 285 7.22 9.63 9.63
N ALA A 286 6.00 9.15 9.90
CA ALA A 286 5.08 9.78 10.84
C ALA A 286 5.61 9.75 12.29
N CYS A 287 6.34 8.68 12.65
CA CYS A 287 7.03 8.59 13.95
C CYS A 287 8.33 9.43 14.01
N GLY A 288 8.75 10.05 12.92
CA GLY A 288 9.94 10.91 12.89
C GLY A 288 11.28 10.17 12.74
N CYS A 289 11.29 8.97 12.17
CA CYS A 289 12.53 8.27 11.84
C CYS A 289 13.32 8.97 10.72
N VAL A 290 14.65 8.84 10.75
CA VAL A 290 15.50 9.02 9.58
C VAL A 290 15.26 7.83 8.63
N LEU A 291 15.09 8.06 7.34
CA LEU A 291 14.69 7.04 6.39
C LEU A 291 15.87 6.57 5.54
N LEU A 292 16.19 5.28 5.58
CA LEU A 292 17.14 4.64 4.67
C LEU A 292 16.34 3.83 3.65
N ALA A 293 16.23 4.28 2.41
CA ALA A 293 15.26 3.70 1.50
C ALA A 293 15.85 3.32 0.13
N SER A 294 15.47 2.14 -0.34
CA SER A 294 15.75 1.69 -1.69
C SER A 294 15.08 2.58 -2.73
N LYS A 295 15.81 2.99 -3.77
CA LYS A 295 15.26 3.71 -4.93
C LYS A 295 14.20 2.93 -5.72
N LYS A 296 14.04 1.62 -5.43
CA LYS A 296 13.10 0.72 -6.09
C LYS A 296 11.76 0.58 -5.37
N CYS A 297 11.61 1.18 -4.19
CA CYS A 297 10.34 1.21 -3.49
C CYS A 297 9.48 2.37 -3.97
N GLY A 298 8.19 2.12 -4.19
CA GLY A 298 7.27 3.11 -4.76
C GLY A 298 7.18 4.40 -3.96
N ALA A 299 7.11 4.31 -2.63
CA ALA A 299 7.02 5.47 -1.74
C ALA A 299 8.30 6.32 -1.68
N THR A 300 9.47 5.76 -2.02
CA THR A 300 10.75 6.43 -1.79
C THR A 300 10.83 7.79 -2.48
N LYS A 301 10.45 7.86 -3.75
CA LYS A 301 10.55 9.10 -4.53
C LYS A 301 9.63 10.21 -3.99
N THR A 302 8.48 9.82 -3.46
CA THR A 302 7.51 10.73 -2.85
C THR A 302 7.93 11.14 -1.44
N LEU A 303 8.25 10.18 -0.57
CA LEU A 303 8.40 10.40 0.86
C LEU A 303 9.85 10.64 1.33
N VAL A 304 10.86 10.29 0.52
CA VAL A 304 12.26 10.46 0.90
C VAL A 304 12.95 11.50 0.02
N LYS A 305 13.39 12.57 0.66
CA LYS A 305 14.23 13.61 0.05
C LYS A 305 15.66 13.40 0.54
N ASN A 306 16.52 12.95 -0.37
CA ASN A 306 17.91 12.58 -0.03
C ASN A 306 18.63 13.71 0.70
N ASN A 307 19.33 13.40 1.80
CA ASN A 307 19.99 14.33 2.71
C ASN A 307 19.07 15.33 3.44
N VAL A 308 17.74 15.22 3.31
CA VAL A 308 16.79 16.11 4.00
C VAL A 308 16.05 15.36 5.11
N ASN A 309 15.55 14.15 4.82
CA ASN A 309 14.88 13.31 5.80
C ASN A 309 15.36 11.85 5.76
N GLY A 310 16.38 11.56 4.95
CA GLY A 310 16.93 10.22 4.83
C GLY A 310 17.96 10.10 3.72
N PHE A 311 18.33 8.86 3.42
CA PHE A 311 19.32 8.50 2.42
C PHE A 311 18.76 7.44 1.47
N VAL A 312 18.84 7.73 0.16
CA VAL A 312 18.35 6.83 -0.88
C VAL A 312 19.52 6.02 -1.44
N PHE A 313 19.33 4.72 -1.60
CA PHE A 313 20.37 3.82 -2.11
C PHE A 313 19.89 2.91 -3.24
N ASP A 314 20.86 2.37 -4.00
CA ASP A 314 20.65 1.30 -4.95
C ASP A 314 20.63 -0.05 -4.23
N PRO A 315 19.50 -0.81 -4.23
CA PRO A 315 19.39 -2.06 -3.49
C PRO A 315 20.21 -3.21 -4.12
N TYR A 316 20.70 -3.04 -5.35
CA TYR A 316 21.54 -4.02 -6.03
C TYR A 316 23.04 -3.89 -5.73
N SER A 317 23.45 -2.85 -4.99
CA SER A 317 24.84 -2.59 -4.63
C SER A 317 25.00 -2.56 -3.11
N VAL A 318 25.67 -3.58 -2.57
CA VAL A 318 26.03 -3.65 -1.14
C VAL A 318 26.83 -2.42 -0.72
N GLU A 319 27.75 -1.94 -1.56
CA GLU A 319 28.54 -0.74 -1.28
C GLU A 319 27.67 0.54 -1.25
N ASN A 320 26.65 0.64 -2.11
CA ASN A 320 25.73 1.78 -2.10
C ASN A 320 24.87 1.78 -0.83
N ILE A 321 24.43 0.59 -0.39
CA ILE A 321 23.72 0.44 0.91
C ILE A 321 24.66 0.83 2.07
N ALA A 322 25.90 0.33 2.08
CA ALA A 322 26.91 0.66 3.09
C ALA A 322 27.20 2.17 3.13
N SER A 323 27.27 2.83 1.97
CA SER A 323 27.44 4.28 1.87
C SER A 323 26.29 5.04 2.50
N ALA A 324 25.03 4.62 2.29
CA ALA A 324 23.87 5.22 2.95
C ALA A 324 23.90 5.04 4.47
N ILE A 325 24.32 3.86 4.96
CA ILE A 325 24.50 3.63 6.39
C ILE A 325 25.60 4.55 6.95
N ARG A 326 26.77 4.65 6.28
CA ARG A 326 27.85 5.57 6.71
C ARG A 326 27.38 7.03 6.76
N SER A 327 26.63 7.47 5.76
CA SER A 327 26.07 8.83 5.74
C SER A 327 25.17 9.07 6.98
N TYR A 328 24.31 8.10 7.32
CA TYR A 328 23.52 8.16 8.54
C TYR A 328 24.40 8.21 9.80
N LEU A 329 25.45 7.40 9.89
CA LEU A 329 26.34 7.36 11.05
C LEU A 329 27.12 8.66 11.24
N LEU A 330 27.49 9.36 10.17
CA LEU A 330 28.17 10.65 10.19
C LEU A 330 27.26 11.82 10.53
N THR A 331 25.94 11.62 10.49
CA THR A 331 24.96 12.67 10.82
C THR A 331 24.90 12.85 12.34
N SER A 332 25.00 14.09 12.81
CA SER A 332 24.89 14.42 14.25
C SER A 332 23.46 14.17 14.78
N ASP A 333 23.32 14.02 16.10
CA ASP A 333 22.01 13.81 16.72
C ASP A 333 21.05 14.98 16.48
N GLU A 334 21.58 16.22 16.41
CA GLU A 334 20.75 17.39 16.08
C GLU A 334 20.25 17.35 14.63
N GLU A 335 21.09 16.94 13.68
CA GLU A 335 20.70 16.79 12.29
C GLU A 335 19.71 15.63 12.12
N ARG A 336 19.92 14.48 12.79
CA ARG A 336 18.95 13.37 12.80
C ARG A 336 17.58 13.82 13.30
N LYS A 337 17.55 14.64 14.36
CA LYS A 337 16.30 15.21 14.85
C LYS A 337 15.63 16.11 13.81
N LYS A 338 16.38 16.97 13.10
CA LYS A 338 15.87 17.80 12.01
C LYS A 338 15.35 16.94 10.84
N MET A 339 16.07 15.87 10.49
CA MET A 339 15.62 14.89 9.48
C MET A 339 14.31 14.22 9.88
N GLY A 340 14.16 13.79 11.13
CA GLY A 340 12.93 13.22 11.65
C GLY A 340 11.75 14.19 11.58
N MET A 341 11.95 15.46 11.96
CA MET A 341 10.92 16.51 11.79
C MET A 341 10.56 16.72 10.31
N SER A 342 11.54 16.63 9.42
CA SER A 342 11.31 16.72 7.97
C SER A 342 10.52 15.51 7.46
N SER A 343 10.78 14.29 7.99
CA SER A 343 9.98 13.09 7.67
C SER A 343 8.51 13.29 8.04
N GLN A 344 8.24 13.76 9.25
CA GLN A 344 6.88 14.06 9.73
C GLN A 344 6.19 15.10 8.86
N LYS A 345 6.90 16.18 8.51
CA LYS A 345 6.35 17.23 7.63
C LYS A 345 6.01 16.72 6.24
N ILE A 346 6.87 15.89 5.63
CA ILE A 346 6.62 15.36 4.29
C ILE A 346 5.43 14.40 4.30
N VAL A 347 5.38 13.47 5.28
CA VAL A 347 4.32 12.46 5.34
C VAL A 347 2.97 13.04 5.78
N SER A 348 2.92 14.19 6.44
CA SER A 348 1.66 14.82 6.83
C SER A 348 0.76 15.17 5.65
N GLU A 349 1.33 15.34 4.45
CA GLU A 349 0.57 15.52 3.21
C GLU A 349 -0.01 14.18 2.66
N TRP A 350 0.38 13.04 3.22
CA TRP A 350 0.00 11.68 2.81
C TRP A 350 -0.74 10.97 3.96
N GLY A 351 -1.81 11.58 4.44
CA GLY A 351 -2.67 11.06 5.50
C GLY A 351 -4.08 10.69 5.02
N LEU A 352 -4.95 10.34 5.97
CA LEU A 352 -6.31 9.89 5.72
C LEU A 352 -7.15 10.93 4.96
N GLU A 353 -6.95 12.22 5.22
CA GLU A 353 -7.62 13.32 4.54
C GLU A 353 -7.27 13.34 3.04
N LYS A 354 -6.01 13.11 2.70
CA LYS A 354 -5.56 13.01 1.30
C LYS A 354 -6.31 11.92 0.56
N PHE A 355 -6.45 10.73 1.16
CA PHE A 355 -7.20 9.63 0.58
C PHE A 355 -8.69 9.99 0.39
N ALA A 356 -9.32 10.50 1.42
CA ALA A 356 -10.73 10.86 1.41
C ALA A 356 -11.03 11.93 0.34
N ASP A 357 -10.23 13.00 0.31
CA ASP A 357 -10.32 14.07 -0.70
C ASP A 357 -10.07 13.56 -2.12
N THR A 358 -9.11 12.68 -2.30
CA THR A 358 -8.80 12.07 -3.60
C THR A 358 -9.98 11.26 -4.12
N CYS A 359 -10.58 10.42 -3.27
CA CYS A 359 -11.77 9.65 -3.63
C CYS A 359 -12.98 10.53 -3.95
N LEU A 360 -13.19 11.60 -3.17
CA LEU A 360 -14.28 12.56 -3.42
C LEU A 360 -14.07 13.29 -4.76
N LYS A 361 -12.90 13.87 -4.99
CA LYS A 361 -12.57 14.59 -6.24
C LYS A 361 -12.70 13.69 -7.47
N ALA A 362 -12.23 12.44 -7.38
CA ALA A 362 -12.41 11.47 -8.45
C ALA A 362 -13.89 11.18 -8.70
N SER A 363 -14.70 11.07 -7.64
CA SER A 363 -16.15 10.83 -7.74
C SER A 363 -16.88 12.02 -8.36
N GLU A 364 -16.56 13.24 -7.96
CA GLU A 364 -17.12 14.47 -8.53
C GLU A 364 -16.73 14.61 -10.01
N TYR A 365 -15.47 14.31 -10.35
CA TYR A 365 -15.01 14.32 -11.74
C TYR A 365 -15.82 13.36 -12.61
N VAL A 366 -15.98 12.10 -12.23
CA VAL A 366 -16.73 11.13 -13.06
C VAL A 366 -18.23 11.47 -13.13
N MET A 367 -18.79 12.09 -12.10
CA MET A 367 -20.18 12.57 -12.11
C MET A 367 -20.41 13.71 -13.11
N SER A 368 -19.41 14.54 -13.36
CA SER A 368 -19.47 15.64 -14.34
C SER A 368 -19.29 15.20 -15.79
N ARG A 369 -19.04 13.92 -16.06
CA ARG A 369 -18.74 13.40 -17.40
C ARG A 369 -19.82 12.46 -17.91
N ASP A 370 -19.93 12.36 -19.24
CA ASP A 370 -20.81 11.37 -19.87
C ASP A 370 -20.29 9.95 -19.67
N ILE A 371 -21.22 9.02 -19.55
CA ILE A 371 -20.89 7.60 -19.42
C ILE A 371 -20.54 7.03 -20.78
N ARG A 372 -19.32 6.55 -20.94
CA ARG A 372 -18.87 5.85 -22.13
C ARG A 372 -19.65 4.53 -22.29
N LYS A 373 -20.19 4.30 -23.49
CA LYS A 373 -20.80 3.01 -23.86
C LYS A 373 -19.70 2.08 -24.39
N PRO A 374 -19.59 0.84 -23.87
CA PRO A 374 -18.65 -0.14 -24.42
C PRO A 374 -19.05 -0.55 -25.85
N SER A 375 -18.06 -0.83 -26.69
CA SER A 375 -18.27 -1.49 -27.98
C SER A 375 -18.74 -2.94 -27.79
N PHE A 376 -19.15 -3.61 -28.88
CA PHE A 376 -19.54 -5.01 -28.80
C PHE A 376 -18.43 -5.91 -28.24
N ILE A 377 -17.20 -5.77 -28.77
CA ILE A 377 -16.04 -6.55 -28.33
C ILE A 377 -15.74 -6.27 -26.84
N GLU A 378 -15.73 -5.01 -26.42
CA GLU A 378 -15.51 -4.64 -25.03
C GLU A 378 -16.60 -5.21 -24.11
N SER A 379 -17.86 -5.21 -24.56
CA SER A 379 -18.97 -5.80 -23.82
C SER A 379 -18.80 -7.30 -23.59
N VAL A 380 -18.29 -8.01 -24.60
CA VAL A 380 -17.97 -9.44 -24.51
C VAL A 380 -16.81 -9.64 -23.51
N ILE A 381 -15.73 -8.86 -23.63
CA ILE A 381 -14.60 -8.93 -22.70
C ILE A 381 -15.07 -8.67 -21.26
N LEU A 382 -15.81 -7.60 -21.01
CA LEU A 382 -16.33 -7.26 -19.67
C LEU A 382 -17.26 -8.34 -19.10
N ARG A 383 -17.98 -9.07 -19.95
CA ARG A 383 -18.85 -10.18 -19.52
C ARG A 383 -18.06 -11.37 -19.01
N PHE A 384 -16.94 -11.71 -19.64
CA PHE A 384 -16.16 -12.91 -19.36
C PHE A 384 -14.93 -12.65 -18.48
N TRP A 385 -14.45 -11.42 -18.40
CA TRP A 385 -13.35 -11.06 -17.52
C TRP A 385 -13.86 -10.90 -16.08
N ASN A 386 -13.46 -11.81 -15.22
CA ASN A 386 -13.87 -11.80 -13.82
C ASN A 386 -12.70 -11.48 -12.86
N GLY A 387 -11.50 -11.22 -13.41
CA GLY A 387 -10.30 -11.16 -12.62
C GLY A 387 -9.90 -12.53 -12.04
N ARG A 388 -8.77 -12.58 -11.37
CA ARG A 388 -8.31 -13.75 -10.62
C ARG A 388 -7.65 -13.26 -9.36
N TYR A 389 -7.88 -13.95 -8.25
CA TYR A 389 -7.07 -13.78 -7.08
C TYR A 389 -5.82 -14.65 -7.23
N HIS A 390 -4.63 -14.06 -7.16
CA HIS A 390 -3.36 -14.77 -7.10
C HIS A 390 -2.62 -14.28 -5.87
N THR A 391 -2.23 -15.19 -5.00
CA THR A 391 -1.23 -14.95 -3.97
C THR A 391 0.12 -14.77 -4.66
N ILE A 392 0.79 -13.65 -4.40
CA ILE A 392 2.17 -13.39 -4.86
C ILE A 392 3.15 -14.01 -3.87
#